data_b5e115f054c315494eea609e62ce36b5
#
_entry.id   b5e115f054c315494eea609e62ce36b5
#
_cell.length_a   1.000
_cell.length_b   1.000
_cell.length_c   1.000
_cell.angle_alpha   90.00
_cell.angle_beta   90.00
_cell.angle_gamma   90.00
#
_symmetry.space_group_name_H-M   'P 1'
#
loop_
_entity.id
_entity.type
_entity.pdbx_description
1 polymer ?
#
loop_
_entity_poly.entity_id
_entity_poly.type
_entity_poly.pdbx_seq_one_letter_code
_entity_poly.pdbx_strand_id
1 'polypeptide(L)'
;FDISSLKVADSVLVFQHEDDEQVTIRNIRLQMEQDPQHRGSFEFSGRVNRDQRDLTISLNGTVDASDYPHDLTAAIEQINWQLQGADLPKQGIQGQGSFQAQWQESHKRLSFNQISLTANDSTLSGQAQVTLTEKPEWQLRLQFPQLNLDNLIPLNETANGENGAAQQGQSQSTLPRPVISSRIDEPAYQGLQGFTADILLQASNVRWRGMNFTDVATQMTNKSGLLEITQLQGKLNGGQVSLPGTLDATSINPRINFQPRLENVEIGTILKAFNYPISLTGKMSLAGDFSGADIDADAFRHNWQGQAHVEMTDTRMEGMNFQQMIQQAVERNGGDVKAAENFDNVTRLDRFTTDLTLKDGVVTLNDMQGQSPVLALTGEGMLNLADQTCDTQFDIRVVGGWNGESKLIDFLKETPVPLRVYGNWQQLNYSLQVDQLLRKHLQDEAKRRLNDWAERNKDSRNGKDVKKLLEKM
;
A
#
# COMPACT_ATOMS: atom_id res chain seq x y z
N PHE A 1 24.81 -1.21 47.26
CA PHE A 1 25.06 -2.63 47.01
C PHE A 1 26.49 -3.02 47.29
N ASP A 2 26.71 -3.73 48.40
CA ASP A 2 28.03 -4.21 48.79
C ASP A 2 28.29 -5.65 48.32
N ILE A 3 27.63 -6.09 47.29
CA ILE A 3 27.80 -7.43 46.75
C ILE A 3 28.89 -7.39 45.68
N SER A 4 30.00 -8.09 45.91
CA SER A 4 31.08 -8.16 44.94
C SER A 4 30.83 -9.08 43.76
N SER A 5 30.04 -10.11 43.95
CA SER A 5 29.60 -10.99 42.85
C SER A 5 28.26 -11.60 43.14
N LEU A 6 27.47 -11.80 42.07
CA LEU A 6 26.20 -12.49 42.14
C LEU A 6 26.12 -13.45 40.95
N LYS A 7 25.71 -14.68 41.22
CA LYS A 7 25.51 -15.68 40.17
C LYS A 7 24.18 -16.38 40.41
N VAL A 8 23.33 -16.31 39.39
CA VAL A 8 22.05 -16.99 39.35
C VAL A 8 22.05 -17.90 38.14
N ALA A 9 21.60 -19.16 38.29
CA ALA A 9 21.53 -20.10 37.19
C ALA A 9 20.20 -20.86 37.21
N ASP A 10 19.60 -21.06 36.03
CA ASP A 10 18.43 -21.88 35.76
C ASP A 10 17.20 -21.58 36.61
N SER A 11 16.98 -20.30 36.88
CA SER A 11 15.84 -19.82 37.69
C SER A 11 14.61 -19.53 36.84
N VAL A 12 13.45 -19.59 37.48
CA VAL A 12 12.15 -19.26 36.88
C VAL A 12 11.48 -18.20 37.73
N LEU A 13 11.02 -17.11 37.11
CA LEU A 13 10.18 -16.09 37.72
C LEU A 13 8.84 -16.05 37.03
N VAL A 14 7.76 -16.04 37.80
CA VAL A 14 6.40 -15.91 37.29
C VAL A 14 5.80 -14.64 37.86
N PHE A 15 5.41 -13.74 36.97
CA PHE A 15 4.71 -12.51 37.34
C PHE A 15 3.24 -12.64 36.93
N GLN A 16 2.34 -12.42 37.86
CA GLN A 16 0.91 -12.39 37.59
C GLN A 16 0.42 -10.95 37.74
N HIS A 17 -0.12 -10.42 36.63
CA HIS A 17 -0.78 -9.11 36.63
C HIS A 17 -2.25 -9.23 37.03
N GLU A 18 -2.84 -8.11 37.42
CA GLU A 18 -4.25 -8.02 37.81
C GLU A 18 -5.22 -8.47 36.69
N ASP A 19 -4.77 -8.48 35.45
CA ASP A 19 -5.53 -8.86 34.25
C ASP A 19 -5.43 -10.34 33.87
N ASP A 20 -5.06 -11.22 34.81
CA ASP A 20 -4.79 -12.64 34.56
C ASP A 20 -3.69 -12.93 33.51
N GLU A 21 -2.92 -11.94 33.11
CA GLU A 21 -1.75 -12.14 32.26
C GLU A 21 -0.60 -12.71 33.09
N GLN A 22 -0.10 -13.86 32.67
CA GLN A 22 1.10 -14.46 33.24
C GLN A 22 2.31 -14.15 32.36
N VAL A 23 3.30 -13.52 32.93
CA VAL A 23 4.64 -13.38 32.36
C VAL A 23 5.56 -14.38 33.03
N THR A 24 6.08 -15.33 32.30
CA THR A 24 7.01 -16.33 32.79
C THR A 24 8.38 -16.07 32.21
N ILE A 25 9.38 -15.87 33.07
CA ILE A 25 10.78 -15.77 32.68
C ILE A 25 11.47 -17.05 33.11
N ARG A 26 12.00 -17.79 32.15
CA ARG A 26 12.63 -19.08 32.35
C ARG A 26 14.12 -19.03 31.98
N ASN A 27 14.87 -20.04 32.44
CA ASN A 27 16.28 -20.21 32.12
C ASN A 27 17.10 -18.97 32.42
N ILE A 28 16.79 -18.31 33.52
CA ILE A 28 17.48 -17.09 33.92
C ILE A 28 18.90 -17.47 34.36
N ARG A 29 19.87 -16.84 33.71
CA ARG A 29 21.25 -16.87 34.10
C ARG A 29 21.72 -15.45 34.25
N LEU A 30 22.25 -15.11 35.43
CA LEU A 30 22.77 -13.80 35.74
C LEU A 30 24.12 -13.97 36.43
N GLN A 31 25.14 -13.29 35.92
CA GLN A 31 26.42 -13.19 36.55
C GLN A 31 26.82 -11.74 36.63
N MET A 32 27.14 -11.29 37.84
CA MET A 32 27.56 -9.92 38.11
C MET A 32 28.83 -9.95 38.90
N GLU A 33 29.77 -9.03 38.55
CA GLU A 33 30.98 -8.74 39.33
C GLU A 33 31.06 -7.24 39.53
N GLN A 34 31.40 -6.80 40.73
CA GLN A 34 31.42 -5.40 41.10
C GLN A 34 32.71 -5.09 41.87
N ASP A 35 33.34 -3.95 41.53
CA ASP A 35 34.47 -3.43 42.28
C ASP A 35 34.01 -2.59 43.49
N PRO A 36 34.96 -2.19 44.39
CA PRO A 36 34.61 -1.35 45.54
C PRO A 36 34.02 0.00 45.20
N GLN A 37 34.17 0.49 43.96
CA GLN A 37 33.64 1.77 43.47
C GLN A 37 32.27 1.63 42.82
N HIS A 38 31.63 0.46 42.95
CA HIS A 38 30.32 0.15 42.41
C HIS A 38 30.27 0.16 40.86
N ARG A 39 31.40 -0.14 40.22
CA ARG A 39 31.50 -0.39 38.80
C ARG A 39 31.62 -1.89 38.59
N GLY A 40 30.87 -2.41 37.66
CA GLY A 40 30.89 -3.84 37.46
C GLY A 40 30.56 -4.26 36.05
N SER A 41 30.71 -5.56 35.84
CA SER A 41 30.27 -6.23 34.62
C SER A 41 29.14 -7.18 34.94
N PHE A 42 28.30 -7.48 33.92
CA PHE A 42 27.21 -8.42 34.07
C PHE A 42 26.98 -9.19 32.78
N GLU A 43 26.48 -10.40 32.95
CA GLU A 43 25.95 -11.23 31.87
C GLU A 43 24.56 -11.70 32.29
N PHE A 44 23.64 -11.60 31.36
CA PHE A 44 22.26 -12.05 31.58
C PHE A 44 21.75 -12.86 30.38
N SER A 45 21.03 -13.92 30.66
CA SER A 45 20.27 -14.64 29.64
C SER A 45 18.95 -15.10 30.22
N GLY A 46 17.94 -15.20 29.40
CA GLY A 46 16.61 -15.64 29.83
C GLY A 46 15.68 -15.89 28.65
N ARG A 47 14.56 -16.50 28.97
CA ARG A 47 13.48 -16.75 28.04
C ARG A 47 12.18 -16.23 28.64
N VAL A 48 11.52 -15.32 27.94
CA VAL A 48 10.30 -14.66 28.40
C VAL A 48 9.14 -15.15 27.53
N ASN A 49 8.11 -15.70 28.15
CA ASN A 49 6.86 -16.07 27.50
C ASN A 49 5.75 -15.14 28.01
N ARG A 50 5.10 -14.45 27.09
CA ARG A 50 3.93 -13.63 27.36
C ARG A 50 2.96 -13.73 26.19
N ASP A 51 1.71 -14.11 26.47
CA ASP A 51 0.61 -14.11 25.48
C ASP A 51 0.96 -14.71 24.13
N GLN A 52 1.62 -15.83 24.06
CA GLN A 52 1.96 -16.47 22.78
C GLN A 52 3.14 -15.84 22.03
N ARG A 53 3.82 -14.92 22.68
CA ARG A 53 5.14 -14.46 22.25
C ARG A 53 6.20 -15.13 23.06
N ASP A 54 7.26 -15.56 22.41
CA ASP A 54 8.41 -16.22 23.02
C ASP A 54 9.66 -15.43 22.68
N LEU A 55 10.27 -14.83 23.70
CA LEU A 55 11.50 -14.06 23.57
C LEU A 55 12.65 -14.77 24.28
N THR A 56 13.68 -15.11 23.54
CA THR A 56 14.97 -15.53 24.09
C THR A 56 15.93 -14.35 24.00
N ILE A 57 16.56 -13.99 25.11
CA ILE A 57 17.46 -12.83 25.18
C ILE A 57 18.73 -13.20 25.93
N SER A 58 19.85 -12.70 25.45
CA SER A 58 21.12 -12.72 26.15
C SER A 58 21.79 -11.36 25.98
N LEU A 59 22.40 -10.87 27.03
CA LEU A 59 23.11 -9.62 27.00
C LEU A 59 24.28 -9.62 27.97
N ASN A 60 25.29 -8.84 27.65
CA ASN A 60 26.40 -8.56 28.54
C ASN A 60 26.75 -7.08 28.49
N GLY A 61 27.37 -6.61 29.53
CA GLY A 61 27.76 -5.22 29.60
C GLY A 61 28.42 -4.83 30.90
N THR A 62 28.56 -3.53 31.08
CA THR A 62 29.13 -2.91 32.26
C THR A 62 28.14 -1.93 32.87
N VAL A 63 28.20 -1.78 34.19
CA VAL A 63 27.35 -0.87 34.95
C VAL A 63 28.24 0.01 35.82
N ASP A 64 27.93 1.30 35.87
CA ASP A 64 28.49 2.24 36.81
C ASP A 64 27.38 2.73 37.75
N ALA A 65 27.38 2.23 38.98
CA ALA A 65 26.45 2.59 40.04
C ALA A 65 27.13 3.46 41.12
N SER A 66 28.21 4.12 40.81
CA SER A 66 28.98 4.91 41.77
C SER A 66 28.19 6.10 42.34
N ASP A 67 27.24 6.61 41.60
CA ASP A 67 26.36 7.72 42.01
C ASP A 67 24.91 7.28 42.28
N TYR A 68 24.69 5.99 42.44
CA TYR A 68 23.38 5.46 42.77
C TYR A 68 22.90 5.96 44.14
N PRO A 69 21.64 6.38 44.33
CA PRO A 69 20.50 6.25 43.43
C PRO A 69 20.29 7.44 42.48
N HIS A 70 21.13 8.43 42.42
CA HIS A 70 20.95 9.66 41.65
C HIS A 70 21.16 9.42 40.16
N ASP A 71 22.16 8.65 39.81
CA ASP A 71 22.54 8.35 38.44
C ASP A 71 22.99 6.90 38.35
N LEU A 72 22.63 6.26 37.28
CA LEU A 72 23.01 4.89 36.95
C LEU A 72 23.30 4.82 35.46
N THR A 73 24.50 4.40 35.07
CA THR A 73 24.87 4.20 33.68
C THR A 73 25.17 2.74 33.40
N ALA A 74 24.83 2.29 32.21
CA ALA A 74 25.12 0.95 31.73
C ALA A 74 25.54 1.01 30.26
N ALA A 75 26.57 0.22 29.93
CA ALA A 75 26.92 -0.03 28.54
C ALA A 75 26.59 -1.47 28.23
N ILE A 76 25.55 -1.68 27.39
CA ILE A 76 25.22 -3.00 26.87
C ILE A 76 26.09 -3.23 25.65
N GLU A 77 27.16 -3.98 25.83
CA GLU A 77 28.16 -4.20 24.77
C GLU A 77 27.64 -5.15 23.72
N GLN A 78 26.81 -6.13 24.12
CA GLN A 78 26.19 -7.06 23.23
C GLN A 78 24.86 -7.51 23.77
N ILE A 79 23.82 -7.40 22.92
CA ILE A 79 22.51 -8.01 23.13
C ILE A 79 22.20 -8.88 21.95
N ASN A 80 21.69 -10.08 22.20
CA ASN A 80 21.17 -10.98 21.18
C ASN A 80 19.76 -11.38 21.58
N TRP A 81 18.85 -11.39 20.63
CA TRP A 81 17.48 -11.82 20.90
C TRP A 81 16.90 -12.61 19.75
N GLN A 82 15.94 -13.44 20.09
CA GLN A 82 15.07 -14.11 19.14
C GLN A 82 13.65 -14.03 19.67
N LEU A 83 12.78 -13.42 18.88
CA LEU A 83 11.37 -13.26 19.18
C LEU A 83 10.53 -14.08 18.21
N GLN A 84 9.64 -14.90 18.73
CA GLN A 84 8.69 -15.69 17.94
C GLN A 84 7.27 -15.38 18.42
N GLY A 85 6.33 -15.42 17.47
CA GLY A 85 4.93 -15.20 17.72
C GLY A 85 4.13 -15.40 16.44
N ALA A 86 2.83 -15.61 16.55
CA ALA A 86 2.03 -15.83 15.34
C ALA A 86 1.71 -14.52 14.60
N ASP A 87 1.84 -13.37 15.27
CA ASP A 87 1.80 -12.04 14.66
C ASP A 87 3.13 -11.61 14.04
N LEU A 88 4.12 -12.49 14.03
CA LEU A 88 5.47 -12.24 13.54
C LEU A 88 5.79 -13.13 12.34
N PRO A 89 6.85 -12.82 11.57
CA PRO A 89 7.31 -13.70 10.49
C PRO A 89 7.59 -15.13 10.97
N LYS A 90 7.50 -16.09 10.09
CA LYS A 90 7.71 -17.51 10.41
C LYS A 90 9.07 -17.79 11.07
N GLN A 91 10.12 -17.16 10.58
CA GLN A 91 11.46 -17.25 11.15
C GLN A 91 11.61 -16.48 12.47
N GLY A 92 10.57 -15.73 12.87
CA GLY A 92 10.66 -14.82 13.99
C GLY A 92 11.51 -13.59 13.68
N ILE A 93 11.84 -12.83 14.72
CA ILE A 93 12.77 -11.72 14.63
C ILE A 93 14.03 -12.07 15.39
N GLN A 94 15.15 -12.18 14.69
CA GLN A 94 16.46 -12.38 15.27
C GLN A 94 17.25 -11.10 15.17
N GLY A 95 17.84 -10.68 16.26
CA GLY A 95 18.60 -9.46 16.29
C GLY A 95 19.76 -9.47 17.24
N GLN A 96 20.62 -8.49 17.06
CA GLN A 96 21.79 -8.27 17.90
C GLN A 96 22.15 -6.79 17.87
N GLY A 97 22.95 -6.38 18.84
CA GLY A 97 23.45 -5.03 18.85
C GLY A 97 24.01 -4.58 20.16
N SER A 98 24.12 -3.29 20.30
CA SER A 98 24.70 -2.62 21.48
C SER A 98 24.01 -1.27 21.69
N PHE A 99 24.05 -0.78 22.91
CA PHE A 99 23.59 0.55 23.27
C PHE A 99 24.13 0.94 24.64
N GLN A 100 24.00 2.22 24.95
CA GLN A 100 24.27 2.75 26.27
C GLN A 100 22.98 3.24 26.90
N ALA A 101 22.83 2.99 28.20
CA ALA A 101 21.66 3.41 28.97
C ALA A 101 22.08 4.25 30.16
N GLN A 102 21.25 5.24 30.50
CA GLN A 102 21.46 6.09 31.66
C GLN A 102 20.12 6.33 32.35
N TRP A 103 20.13 6.17 33.67
CA TRP A 103 19.02 6.54 34.54
C TRP A 103 19.39 7.78 35.34
N GLN A 104 18.51 8.80 35.28
CA GLN A 104 18.59 10.03 36.05
C GLN A 104 17.37 10.17 36.95
N GLU A 105 17.55 9.98 38.26
CA GLU A 105 16.46 10.01 39.24
C GLU A 105 15.80 11.39 39.33
N SER A 106 16.59 12.47 39.25
CA SER A 106 16.08 13.84 39.35
C SER A 106 15.07 14.18 38.28
N HIS A 107 15.21 13.59 37.08
CA HIS A 107 14.33 13.80 35.93
C HIS A 107 13.39 12.60 35.69
N LYS A 108 13.58 11.52 36.45
CA LYS A 108 12.93 10.22 36.22
C LYS A 108 13.04 9.78 34.75
N ARG A 109 14.24 9.95 34.21
CA ARG A 109 14.52 9.76 32.80
C ARG A 109 15.44 8.59 32.56
N LEU A 110 14.99 7.69 31.67
CA LEU A 110 15.85 6.63 31.13
C LEU A 110 16.23 7.02 29.71
N SER A 111 17.51 7.11 29.44
CA SER A 111 18.03 7.49 28.11
C SER A 111 18.80 6.33 27.50
N PHE A 112 18.61 6.14 26.21
CA PHE A 112 19.38 5.16 25.42
C PHE A 112 20.13 5.91 24.34
N ASN A 113 21.45 5.75 24.32
CA ASN A 113 22.34 6.44 23.40
C ASN A 113 23.20 5.43 22.65
N GLN A 114 23.79 5.86 21.55
CA GLN A 114 24.65 5.03 20.72
C GLN A 114 24.01 3.67 20.39
N ILE A 115 22.73 3.70 20.06
CA ILE A 115 22.01 2.50 19.70
C ILE A 115 22.53 2.02 18.34
N SER A 116 22.89 0.74 18.28
CA SER A 116 23.29 0.07 17.05
C SER A 116 22.73 -1.34 17.09
N LEU A 117 21.62 -1.55 16.38
CA LEU A 117 20.89 -2.82 16.36
C LEU A 117 20.74 -3.32 14.93
N THR A 118 20.75 -4.63 14.79
CA THR A 118 20.39 -5.30 13.54
C THR A 118 19.33 -6.35 13.83
N ALA A 119 18.38 -6.48 12.93
CA ALA A 119 17.33 -7.51 13.01
C ALA A 119 16.81 -7.82 11.62
N ASN A 120 16.80 -9.09 11.23
CA ASN A 120 16.21 -9.58 9.98
C ASN A 120 16.51 -8.68 8.77
N ASP A 121 17.77 -8.45 8.48
CA ASP A 121 18.26 -7.60 7.38
C ASP A 121 17.94 -6.10 7.53
N SER A 122 17.57 -5.68 8.73
CA SER A 122 17.39 -4.25 9.05
C SER A 122 18.45 -3.78 10.01
N THR A 123 18.88 -2.54 9.86
CA THR A 123 19.86 -1.91 10.75
C THR A 123 19.28 -0.63 11.32
N LEU A 124 19.50 -0.39 12.60
CA LEU A 124 18.96 0.72 13.36
C LEU A 124 20.08 1.37 14.17
N SER A 125 20.16 2.69 14.11
CA SER A 125 20.99 3.49 15.00
C SER A 125 20.19 4.68 15.52
N GLY A 126 20.71 5.35 16.54
CA GLY A 126 20.11 6.56 17.06
C GLY A 126 20.05 6.61 18.57
N GLN A 127 19.05 7.32 19.06
CA GLN A 127 18.86 7.55 20.48
C GLN A 127 17.38 7.57 20.83
N ALA A 128 17.09 7.23 22.08
CA ALA A 128 15.76 7.23 22.63
C ALA A 128 15.80 7.66 24.08
N GLN A 129 14.75 8.29 24.56
CA GLN A 129 14.59 8.57 25.98
C GLN A 129 13.14 8.45 26.39
N VAL A 130 12.93 8.07 27.64
CA VAL A 130 11.61 8.03 28.24
C VAL A 130 11.66 8.71 29.61
N THR A 131 10.72 9.61 29.85
CA THR A 131 10.48 10.20 31.16
C THR A 131 9.33 9.45 31.83
N LEU A 132 9.59 8.85 32.97
CA LEU A 132 8.67 8.00 33.70
C LEU A 132 7.78 8.84 34.61
N THR A 133 6.73 9.40 34.05
CA THR A 133 5.62 10.03 34.75
C THR A 133 4.45 9.03 34.82
N GLU A 134 3.26 9.46 35.24
CA GLU A 134 2.08 8.59 35.23
C GLU A 134 1.84 7.96 33.84
N LYS A 135 2.03 8.76 32.78
CA LYS A 135 2.09 8.28 31.41
C LYS A 135 3.50 8.50 30.89
N PRO A 136 4.22 7.44 30.48
CA PRO A 136 5.55 7.59 29.95
C PRO A 136 5.59 8.55 28.77
N GLU A 137 6.60 9.39 28.73
CA GLU A 137 6.83 10.36 27.65
C GLU A 137 8.08 9.95 26.89
N TRP A 138 7.89 9.49 25.66
CA TRP A 138 8.97 9.00 24.80
C TRP A 138 9.45 10.07 23.82
N GLN A 139 10.76 10.08 23.58
CA GLN A 139 11.37 10.78 22.47
C GLN A 139 12.28 9.81 21.73
N LEU A 140 12.01 9.62 20.44
CA LEU A 140 12.78 8.69 19.59
C LEU A 140 13.39 9.46 18.42
N ARG A 141 14.69 9.25 18.19
CA ARG A 141 15.44 9.80 17.06
C ARG A 141 16.23 8.65 16.45
N LEU A 142 15.64 8.00 15.45
CA LEU A 142 16.15 6.75 14.93
C LEU A 142 16.50 6.87 13.45
N GLN A 143 17.55 6.16 13.05
CA GLN A 143 18.02 6.09 11.69
C GLN A 143 18.14 4.64 11.27
N PHE A 144 17.62 4.34 10.09
CA PHE A 144 17.68 3.01 9.50
C PHE A 144 18.44 3.12 8.16
N PRO A 145 19.74 2.76 8.13
CA PRO A 145 20.41 2.61 6.83
C PRO A 145 19.67 1.66 5.93
N GLN A 146 19.08 0.62 6.50
CA GLN A 146 18.24 -0.33 5.81
C GLN A 146 17.11 -0.81 6.72
N LEU A 147 15.89 -0.77 6.21
CA LEU A 147 14.69 -1.29 6.86
C LEU A 147 13.96 -2.22 5.91
N ASN A 148 14.02 -3.52 6.19
CA ASN A 148 13.32 -4.53 5.38
C ASN A 148 12.03 -4.96 6.09
N LEU A 149 10.94 -4.26 5.79
CA LEU A 149 9.63 -4.55 6.40
C LEU A 149 9.09 -5.91 5.96
N ASP A 150 9.48 -6.41 4.80
CA ASP A 150 9.05 -7.72 4.33
C ASP A 150 9.53 -8.86 5.23
N ASN A 151 10.66 -8.67 5.91
CA ASN A 151 11.21 -9.63 6.86
C ASN A 151 10.80 -9.37 8.32
N LEU A 152 10.12 -8.27 8.60
CA LEU A 152 9.70 -7.88 9.95
C LEU A 152 8.19 -7.99 10.15
N ILE A 153 7.42 -7.81 9.08
CA ILE A 153 5.95 -7.85 9.12
C ILE A 153 5.49 -9.08 8.35
N PRO A 154 4.67 -9.96 8.95
CA PRO A 154 4.09 -11.07 8.22
C PRO A 154 3.14 -10.52 7.15
N LEU A 155 3.31 -10.96 5.91
CA LEU A 155 2.38 -10.69 4.85
C LEU A 155 1.14 -11.56 5.08
N ASN A 156 0.15 -11.03 5.79
CA ASN A 156 -1.16 -11.64 5.90
C ASN A 156 -1.94 -11.39 4.61
N GLU A 157 -1.55 -12.06 3.54
CA GLU A 157 -2.32 -12.08 2.32
C GLU A 157 -3.48 -13.06 2.43
N THR A 158 -4.39 -12.78 3.34
CA THR A 158 -5.69 -13.44 3.39
C THR A 158 -6.61 -12.95 2.26
N ALA A 159 -6.13 -12.05 1.42
CA ALA A 159 -6.89 -11.54 0.27
C ALA A 159 -7.35 -12.66 -0.67
N ASN A 160 -6.62 -13.75 -0.75
CA ASN A 160 -6.98 -14.96 -1.46
C ASN A 160 -7.06 -16.10 -0.45
N GLY A 161 -8.24 -16.35 0.11
CA GLY A 161 -8.46 -17.41 1.08
C GLY A 161 -7.95 -18.80 0.62
N GLU A 162 -7.86 -19.01 -0.68
CA GLU A 162 -7.28 -20.22 -1.26
C GLU A 162 -5.76 -20.30 -1.05
N ASN A 163 -5.05 -19.20 -1.17
CA ASN A 163 -3.61 -19.16 -0.96
C ASN A 163 -3.24 -19.28 0.52
N GLY A 164 -4.08 -18.80 1.41
CA GLY A 164 -3.90 -18.95 2.84
C GLY A 164 -3.97 -20.41 3.29
N ALA A 165 -4.91 -21.18 2.75
CA ALA A 165 -5.06 -22.59 3.04
C ALA A 165 -3.90 -23.44 2.49
N ALA A 166 -3.42 -23.13 1.29
CA ALA A 166 -2.29 -23.82 0.69
C ALA A 166 -0.97 -23.53 1.40
N GLN A 167 -0.79 -22.31 1.88
CA GLN A 167 0.39 -21.94 2.65
C GLN A 167 0.41 -22.53 4.05
N GLN A 168 -0.75 -22.72 4.67
CA GLN A 168 -0.84 -23.40 5.96
C GLN A 168 -0.40 -24.88 5.89
N GLY A 169 -0.66 -25.54 4.78
CA GLY A 169 -0.21 -26.91 4.55
C GLY A 169 1.30 -27.02 4.32
N GLN A 170 1.95 -25.95 3.89
CA GLN A 170 3.39 -25.92 3.62
C GLN A 170 4.22 -25.37 4.77
N SER A 171 3.60 -24.76 5.76
CA SER A 171 4.30 -24.22 6.91
C SER A 171 4.59 -25.31 7.95
N GLN A 172 5.34 -26.30 7.55
CA GLN A 172 5.93 -27.24 8.49
C GLN A 172 7.16 -26.61 9.14
N SER A 173 6.93 -25.63 10.02
CA SER A 173 7.97 -25.31 10.96
C SER A 173 7.99 -26.43 12.00
N THR A 174 9.11 -27.09 12.14
CA THR A 174 9.34 -28.10 13.18
C THR A 174 9.35 -27.52 14.60
N LEU A 175 9.23 -26.20 14.74
CA LEU A 175 9.13 -25.52 16.03
C LEU A 175 7.66 -25.33 16.39
N PRO A 176 7.24 -25.77 17.61
CA PRO A 176 5.88 -25.54 18.05
C PRO A 176 5.61 -24.03 18.09
N ARG A 177 4.70 -23.58 17.25
CA ARG A 177 4.20 -22.23 17.32
C ARG A 177 3.31 -22.10 18.53
N PRO A 178 3.49 -21.02 19.31
CA PRO A 178 2.52 -20.72 20.34
C PRO A 178 1.15 -20.53 19.69
N VAL A 179 0.15 -21.20 20.24
CA VAL A 179 -1.24 -21.08 19.77
C VAL A 179 -1.77 -19.72 20.20
N ILE A 180 -2.01 -18.84 19.25
CA ILE A 180 -2.63 -17.55 19.55
C ILE A 180 -4.14 -17.73 19.68
N SER A 181 -4.68 -17.37 20.84
CA SER A 181 -6.10 -17.14 20.92
C SER A 181 -6.44 -15.96 20.01
N SER A 182 -7.33 -16.18 19.06
CA SER A 182 -7.80 -15.15 18.12
C SER A 182 -8.62 -14.06 18.81
N ARG A 183 -8.71 -14.06 20.13
CA ARG A 183 -9.44 -13.07 20.90
C ARG A 183 -8.55 -11.88 21.19
N ILE A 184 -8.69 -10.86 20.39
CA ILE A 184 -8.33 -9.52 20.78
C ILE A 184 -9.60 -8.91 21.34
N ASP A 185 -9.86 -9.12 22.65
CA ASP A 185 -10.97 -8.47 23.36
C ASP A 185 -10.66 -6.99 23.65
N GLU A 186 -9.49 -6.50 23.25
CA GLU A 186 -9.10 -5.10 23.43
C GLU A 186 -9.49 -4.29 22.19
N PRO A 187 -10.03 -3.08 22.39
CA PRO A 187 -10.23 -2.16 21.27
C PRO A 187 -8.91 -1.95 20.51
N ALA A 188 -8.99 -1.93 19.19
CA ALA A 188 -7.84 -1.70 18.36
C ALA A 188 -7.15 -0.39 18.75
N TYR A 189 -5.80 -0.42 18.84
CA TYR A 189 -4.95 0.72 19.16
C TYR A 189 -5.10 1.31 20.56
N GLN A 190 -5.76 0.64 21.48
CA GLN A 190 -5.94 1.13 22.86
C GLN A 190 -4.60 1.36 23.58
N GLY A 191 -3.58 0.58 23.26
CA GLY A 191 -2.26 0.76 23.84
C GLY A 191 -1.65 2.14 23.62
N LEU A 192 -2.07 2.86 22.59
CA LEU A 192 -1.63 4.23 22.34
C LEU A 192 -2.08 5.24 23.37
N GLN A 193 -3.13 4.95 24.12
CA GLN A 193 -3.62 5.86 25.19
C GLN A 193 -2.70 5.93 26.40
N GLY A 194 -1.83 4.94 26.58
CA GLY A 194 -0.98 4.80 27.76
C GLY A 194 0.31 5.61 27.75
N PHE A 195 0.61 6.35 26.69
CA PHE A 195 1.89 7.07 26.59
C PHE A 195 1.78 8.26 25.65
N THR A 196 2.77 9.16 25.76
CA THR A 196 3.03 10.18 24.76
C THR A 196 4.36 9.90 24.08
N ALA A 197 4.50 10.30 22.83
CA ALA A 197 5.70 10.09 22.07
C ALA A 197 5.93 11.20 21.06
N ASP A 198 7.19 11.52 20.85
CA ASP A 198 7.67 12.36 19.76
C ASP A 198 8.72 11.57 19.00
N ILE A 199 8.46 11.29 17.74
CA ILE A 199 9.19 10.31 16.94
C ILE A 199 9.70 10.95 15.66
N LEU A 200 11.01 10.90 15.45
CA LEU A 200 11.66 11.20 14.18
C LEU A 200 12.40 9.96 13.70
N LEU A 201 12.02 9.48 12.52
CA LEU A 201 12.66 8.35 11.86
C LEU A 201 13.19 8.78 10.51
N GLN A 202 14.38 8.32 10.17
CA GLN A 202 14.95 8.45 8.83
C GLN A 202 15.40 7.07 8.36
N ALA A 203 15.10 6.72 7.14
CA ALA A 203 15.52 5.46 6.56
C ALA A 203 16.07 5.70 5.16
N SER A 204 17.31 5.30 4.92
CA SER A 204 17.93 5.45 3.59
C SER A 204 17.27 4.52 2.57
N ASN A 205 16.97 3.29 2.99
CA ASN A 205 16.33 2.27 2.17
C ASN A 205 15.26 1.56 2.98
N VAL A 206 14.05 1.50 2.43
CA VAL A 206 12.93 0.73 3.01
C VAL A 206 12.41 -0.22 1.95
N ARG A 207 12.31 -1.49 2.29
CA ARG A 207 11.68 -2.48 1.45
C ARG A 207 10.33 -2.88 2.04
N TRP A 208 9.28 -2.75 1.25
CA TRP A 208 7.93 -3.11 1.63
C TRP A 208 7.14 -3.62 0.43
N ARG A 209 6.58 -4.82 0.54
CA ARG A 209 5.86 -5.52 -0.53
C ARG A 209 6.68 -5.59 -1.84
N GLY A 210 7.98 -5.81 -1.72
CA GLY A 210 8.89 -5.84 -2.85
C GLY A 210 9.24 -4.48 -3.44
N MET A 211 8.63 -3.39 -2.97
CA MET A 211 8.98 -2.04 -3.38
C MET A 211 10.18 -1.51 -2.59
N ASN A 212 11.05 -0.78 -3.27
CA ASN A 212 12.22 -0.15 -2.66
C ASN A 212 12.00 1.36 -2.58
N PHE A 213 11.84 1.85 -1.35
CA PHE A 213 11.76 3.27 -1.06
C PHE A 213 13.12 3.79 -0.61
N THR A 214 13.47 5.00 -1.01
CA THR A 214 14.72 5.66 -0.60
C THR A 214 14.41 6.99 0.06
N ASP A 215 15.35 7.46 0.88
CA ASP A 215 15.27 8.76 1.57
C ASP A 215 13.94 8.93 2.31
N VAL A 216 13.55 7.91 3.05
CA VAL A 216 12.30 7.94 3.83
C VAL A 216 12.51 8.73 5.10
N ALA A 217 11.62 9.66 5.36
CA ALA A 217 11.62 10.46 6.59
C ALA A 217 10.20 10.48 7.16
N THR A 218 10.10 10.31 8.47
CA THR A 218 8.82 10.43 9.15
C THR A 218 8.96 11.22 10.45
N GLN A 219 7.95 12.03 10.70
CA GLN A 219 7.77 12.74 11.94
C GLN A 219 6.36 12.47 12.44
N MET A 220 6.25 11.95 13.65
CA MET A 220 4.96 11.65 14.24
C MET A 220 4.96 11.93 15.74
N THR A 221 3.78 12.20 16.26
CA THR A 221 3.53 12.40 17.66
C THR A 221 2.36 11.53 18.10
N ASN A 222 2.44 11.01 19.31
CA ASN A 222 1.32 10.36 19.97
C ASN A 222 0.98 11.13 21.25
N LYS A 223 -0.26 11.63 21.34
CA LYS A 223 -0.77 12.32 22.51
C LYS A 223 -1.86 11.48 23.14
N SER A 224 -1.47 10.46 23.91
CA SER A 224 -2.39 9.60 24.66
C SER A 224 -3.52 9.03 23.78
N GLY A 225 -3.19 8.53 22.63
CA GLY A 225 -4.13 7.93 21.70
C GLY A 225 -4.38 8.72 20.42
N LEU A 226 -4.02 10.00 20.37
CA LEU A 226 -4.04 10.76 19.13
C LEU A 226 -2.66 10.70 18.48
N LEU A 227 -2.54 9.84 17.51
CA LEU A 227 -1.33 9.67 16.70
C LEU A 227 -1.41 10.58 15.46
N GLU A 228 -0.50 11.53 15.36
CA GLU A 228 -0.39 12.43 14.21
C GLU A 228 0.90 12.14 13.46
N ILE A 229 0.77 11.77 12.18
CA ILE A 229 1.88 11.64 11.27
C ILE A 229 1.93 12.94 10.45
N THR A 230 2.74 13.88 10.90
CA THR A 230 2.86 15.19 10.25
C THR A 230 3.67 15.09 8.97
N GLN A 231 4.59 14.13 8.92
CA GLN A 231 5.43 13.88 7.77
C GLN A 231 5.68 12.37 7.65
N LEU A 232 5.39 11.81 6.50
CA LEU A 232 5.86 10.51 6.07
C LEU A 232 6.08 10.62 4.57
N GLN A 233 7.34 10.62 4.16
CA GLN A 233 7.69 10.83 2.76
C GLN A 233 8.88 9.98 2.36
N GLY A 234 8.97 9.67 1.09
CA GLY A 234 10.05 8.91 0.51
C GLY A 234 10.02 8.96 -1.00
N LYS A 235 11.01 8.34 -1.62
CA LYS A 235 11.11 8.22 -3.08
C LYS A 235 10.85 6.77 -3.50
N LEU A 236 10.12 6.60 -4.57
CA LEU A 236 9.85 5.29 -5.16
C LEU A 236 10.07 5.37 -6.67
N ASN A 237 11.10 4.67 -7.18
CA ASN A 237 11.44 4.61 -8.62
C ASN A 237 11.49 5.98 -9.29
N GLY A 238 12.14 6.95 -8.65
CA GLY A 238 12.24 8.32 -9.16
C GLY A 238 11.03 9.20 -8.88
N GLY A 239 9.92 8.63 -8.41
CA GLY A 239 8.76 9.38 -7.96
C GLY A 239 8.81 9.68 -6.47
N GLN A 240 7.88 10.51 -6.01
CA GLN A 240 7.79 10.89 -4.61
C GLN A 240 6.49 10.38 -4.00
N VAL A 241 6.57 9.91 -2.75
CA VAL A 241 5.43 9.43 -1.98
C VAL A 241 5.35 10.19 -0.68
N SER A 242 4.16 10.67 -0.32
CA SER A 242 3.89 11.34 0.95
C SER A 242 2.56 10.84 1.52
N LEU A 243 2.56 10.48 2.81
CA LEU A 243 1.40 9.89 3.48
C LEU A 243 1.20 10.51 4.88
N PRO A 244 0.96 11.83 4.99
CA PRO A 244 0.58 12.40 6.28
C PRO A 244 -0.81 11.89 6.68
N GLY A 245 -1.09 11.89 7.98
CA GLY A 245 -2.38 11.44 8.46
C GLY A 245 -2.49 11.43 9.97
N THR A 246 -3.65 11.00 10.45
CA THR A 246 -3.94 10.89 11.88
C THR A 246 -4.61 9.56 12.17
N LEU A 247 -4.30 9.01 13.34
CA LEU A 247 -5.03 7.92 13.95
C LEU A 247 -5.55 8.40 15.30
N ASP A 248 -6.86 8.56 15.42
CA ASP A 248 -7.50 8.93 16.67
C ASP A 248 -8.03 7.67 17.35
N ALA A 249 -7.28 7.19 18.34
CA ALA A 249 -7.64 6.05 19.17
C ALA A 249 -8.01 6.50 20.61
N THR A 250 -8.50 7.73 20.77
CA THR A 250 -8.92 8.25 22.08
C THR A 250 -10.28 7.72 22.52
N SER A 251 -11.04 7.11 21.62
CA SER A 251 -12.33 6.49 21.90
C SER A 251 -12.32 5.01 21.49
N ILE A 252 -13.40 4.30 21.83
CA ILE A 252 -13.59 2.87 21.50
C ILE A 252 -13.61 2.65 19.98
N ASN A 253 -14.09 3.64 19.24
CA ASN A 253 -14.15 3.58 17.77
C ASN A 253 -13.01 4.42 17.17
N PRO A 254 -11.89 3.80 16.80
CA PRO A 254 -10.77 4.53 16.23
C PRO A 254 -11.15 5.13 14.87
N ARG A 255 -10.59 6.28 14.58
CA ARG A 255 -10.73 6.96 13.29
C ARG A 255 -9.36 7.19 12.68
N ILE A 256 -9.22 6.77 11.45
CA ILE A 256 -8.00 6.92 10.68
C ILE A 256 -8.29 7.83 9.51
N ASN A 257 -7.40 8.78 9.28
CA ASN A 257 -7.50 9.73 8.18
C ASN A 257 -6.11 9.93 7.61
N PHE A 258 -5.96 9.87 6.28
CA PHE A 258 -4.68 10.18 5.66
C PHE A 258 -4.86 10.86 4.30
N GLN A 259 -3.85 11.65 3.93
CA GLN A 259 -3.84 12.43 2.70
C GLN A 259 -2.66 12.00 1.84
N PRO A 260 -2.82 10.94 1.03
CA PRO A 260 -1.73 10.49 0.15
C PRO A 260 -1.44 11.52 -0.95
N ARG A 261 -0.15 11.69 -1.22
CA ARG A 261 0.37 12.46 -2.33
C ARG A 261 1.43 11.63 -3.04
N LEU A 262 1.16 11.29 -4.28
CA LEU A 262 2.12 10.59 -5.14
C LEU A 262 2.47 11.51 -6.29
N GLU A 263 3.75 11.58 -6.65
CA GLU A 263 4.23 12.34 -7.80
C GLU A 263 5.10 11.44 -8.67
N ASN A 264 4.70 11.24 -9.90
CA ASN A 264 5.45 10.49 -10.92
C ASN A 264 5.87 9.08 -10.46
N VAL A 265 5.00 8.37 -9.77
CA VAL A 265 5.24 7.00 -9.31
C VAL A 265 4.76 6.02 -10.38
N GLU A 266 5.58 5.00 -10.68
CA GLU A 266 5.20 3.96 -11.63
C GLU A 266 4.03 3.12 -11.08
N ILE A 267 2.86 3.22 -11.72
CA ILE A 267 1.65 2.50 -11.27
C ILE A 267 1.81 0.99 -11.32
N GLY A 268 2.57 0.47 -12.28
CA GLY A 268 2.80 -0.97 -12.41
C GLY A 268 3.49 -1.56 -11.18
N THR A 269 4.40 -0.83 -10.58
CA THR A 269 5.08 -1.23 -9.35
C THR A 269 4.08 -1.38 -8.19
N ILE A 270 3.15 -0.44 -8.06
CA ILE A 270 2.12 -0.47 -7.00
C ILE A 270 1.14 -1.63 -7.25
N LEU A 271 0.67 -1.78 -8.47
CA LEU A 271 -0.26 -2.86 -8.82
C LEU A 271 0.35 -4.23 -8.54
N LYS A 272 1.61 -4.42 -8.87
CA LYS A 272 2.35 -5.66 -8.59
C LYS A 272 2.52 -5.88 -7.08
N ALA A 273 2.85 -4.83 -6.33
CA ALA A 273 3.06 -4.92 -4.89
C ALA A 273 1.79 -5.38 -4.15
N PHE A 274 0.63 -5.00 -4.63
CA PHE A 274 -0.67 -5.37 -4.06
C PHE A 274 -1.34 -6.54 -4.79
N ASN A 275 -0.63 -7.22 -5.69
CA ASN A 275 -1.11 -8.38 -6.44
C ASN A 275 -2.37 -8.11 -7.26
N TYR A 276 -2.52 -6.90 -7.79
CA TYR A 276 -3.58 -6.62 -8.74
C TYR A 276 -3.21 -7.15 -10.12
N PRO A 277 -4.08 -7.94 -10.76
CA PRO A 277 -3.79 -8.62 -12.02
C PRO A 277 -3.97 -7.72 -13.25
N ILE A 278 -3.86 -6.42 -13.11
CA ILE A 278 -4.04 -5.45 -14.18
C ILE A 278 -2.68 -5.11 -14.79
N SER A 279 -2.54 -5.31 -16.10
CA SER A 279 -1.33 -4.95 -16.85
C SER A 279 -1.40 -3.49 -17.31
N LEU A 280 -1.18 -2.59 -16.37
CA LEU A 280 -1.17 -1.15 -16.60
C LEU A 280 0.15 -0.57 -16.12
N THR A 281 0.81 0.19 -16.97
CA THR A 281 2.03 0.91 -16.62
C THR A 281 1.88 2.40 -16.93
N GLY A 282 2.71 3.20 -16.34
CA GLY A 282 2.71 4.65 -16.50
C GLY A 282 3.05 5.37 -15.21
N LYS A 283 3.40 6.63 -15.33
CA LYS A 283 3.71 7.48 -14.18
C LYS A 283 2.45 8.10 -13.64
N MET A 284 2.18 7.88 -12.36
CA MET A 284 0.97 8.34 -11.70
C MET A 284 1.29 9.41 -10.67
N SER A 285 0.49 10.47 -10.69
CA SER A 285 0.40 11.45 -9.61
C SER A 285 -1.00 11.38 -9.02
N LEU A 286 -1.07 11.37 -7.70
CA LEU A 286 -2.31 11.23 -6.96
C LEU A 286 -2.32 12.20 -5.79
N ALA A 287 -3.45 12.84 -5.59
CA ALA A 287 -3.71 13.67 -4.42
C ALA A 287 -5.08 13.28 -3.85
N GLY A 288 -5.09 12.78 -2.62
CA GLY A 288 -6.31 12.25 -2.05
C GLY A 288 -6.50 12.59 -0.57
N ASP A 289 -7.69 12.24 -0.09
CA ASP A 289 -8.08 12.34 1.31
C ASP A 289 -9.01 11.16 1.61
N PHE A 290 -8.57 10.29 2.53
CA PHE A 290 -9.28 9.06 2.85
C PHE A 290 -9.44 8.90 4.35
N SER A 291 -10.54 8.31 4.76
CA SER A 291 -10.81 7.99 6.16
C SER A 291 -11.41 6.61 6.30
N GLY A 292 -11.16 6.01 7.45
CA GLY A 292 -11.65 4.69 7.80
C GLY A 292 -11.48 4.39 9.28
N ALA A 293 -11.85 3.18 9.67
CA ALA A 293 -11.83 2.75 11.06
C ALA A 293 -10.69 1.78 11.38
N ASP A 294 -10.08 1.15 10.38
CA ASP A 294 -9.02 0.18 10.55
C ASP A 294 -8.13 0.16 9.30
N ILE A 295 -6.90 -0.31 9.44
CA ILE A 295 -5.92 -0.36 8.35
C ILE A 295 -5.68 -1.76 7.78
N ASP A 296 -6.44 -2.75 8.18
CA ASP A 296 -6.32 -4.07 7.58
C ASP A 296 -6.89 -4.10 6.14
N ALA A 297 -6.53 -5.13 5.39
CA ALA A 297 -6.94 -5.25 4.00
C ALA A 297 -8.46 -5.37 3.84
N ASP A 298 -9.14 -5.98 4.80
CA ASP A 298 -10.59 -6.14 4.78
C ASP A 298 -11.30 -4.81 5.00
N ALA A 299 -10.78 -3.98 5.89
CA ALA A 299 -11.31 -2.63 6.13
C ALA A 299 -11.24 -1.76 4.87
N PHE A 300 -10.12 -1.82 4.12
CA PHE A 300 -10.00 -1.09 2.86
C PHE A 300 -11.03 -1.50 1.82
N ARG A 301 -11.45 -2.74 1.83
CA ARG A 301 -12.45 -3.25 0.90
C ARG A 301 -13.87 -2.86 1.25
N HIS A 302 -14.15 -2.52 2.51
CA HIS A 302 -15.53 -2.36 2.97
C HIS A 302 -15.81 -1.03 3.68
N ASN A 303 -14.87 -0.51 4.45
CA ASN A 303 -15.15 0.52 5.45
C ASN A 303 -14.47 1.87 5.19
N TRP A 304 -13.64 1.96 4.15
CA TRP A 304 -12.96 3.20 3.82
C TRP A 304 -13.77 4.08 2.89
N GLN A 305 -13.61 5.38 3.07
CA GLN A 305 -14.22 6.39 2.21
C GLN A 305 -13.24 7.51 1.93
N GLY A 306 -13.43 8.17 0.82
CA GLY A 306 -12.59 9.30 0.46
C GLY A 306 -12.66 9.64 -1.01
N GLN A 307 -11.73 10.48 -1.42
CA GLN A 307 -11.65 10.98 -2.77
C GLN A 307 -10.21 11.25 -3.16
N ALA A 308 -9.93 11.19 -4.45
CA ALA A 308 -8.62 11.52 -4.98
C ALA A 308 -8.73 12.04 -6.41
N HIS A 309 -7.77 12.86 -6.79
CA HIS A 309 -7.51 13.22 -8.18
C HIS A 309 -6.29 12.45 -8.67
N VAL A 310 -6.40 11.84 -9.84
CA VAL A 310 -5.35 11.02 -10.43
C VAL A 310 -4.95 11.59 -11.79
N GLU A 311 -3.65 11.75 -12.00
CA GLU A 311 -3.08 12.10 -13.29
C GLU A 311 -2.02 11.05 -13.65
N MET A 312 -2.07 10.56 -14.89
CA MET A 312 -1.10 9.60 -15.40
C MET A 312 -0.49 10.10 -16.70
N THR A 313 0.80 9.85 -16.87
CA THR A 313 1.53 10.11 -18.11
C THR A 313 2.19 8.84 -18.60
N ASP A 314 2.42 8.75 -19.90
CA ASP A 314 3.04 7.59 -20.54
C ASP A 314 2.34 6.28 -20.19
N THR A 315 1.01 6.31 -20.21
CA THR A 315 0.17 5.18 -19.83
C THR A 315 0.17 4.11 -20.93
N ARG A 316 0.38 2.86 -20.53
CA ARG A 316 0.30 1.69 -21.41
C ARG A 316 -0.63 0.66 -20.82
N MET A 317 -1.64 0.28 -21.58
CA MET A 317 -2.54 -0.82 -21.25
C MET A 317 -2.18 -2.01 -22.13
N GLU A 318 -1.62 -3.04 -21.53
CA GLU A 318 -1.24 -4.28 -22.23
C GLU A 318 -2.47 -5.14 -22.54
N GLY A 319 -2.39 -5.91 -23.61
CA GLY A 319 -3.42 -6.89 -23.97
C GLY A 319 -4.47 -6.35 -24.93
N MET A 320 -4.43 -5.09 -25.32
CA MET A 320 -5.40 -4.51 -26.23
C MET A 320 -4.87 -3.30 -26.98
N ASN A 321 -5.10 -3.27 -28.28
CA ASN A 321 -4.81 -2.11 -29.12
C ASN A 321 -6.11 -1.60 -29.75
N PHE A 322 -6.65 -0.51 -29.18
CA PHE A 322 -7.91 0.07 -29.66
C PHE A 322 -7.79 0.63 -31.07
N GLN A 323 -6.66 1.21 -31.43
CA GLN A 323 -6.41 1.71 -32.77
C GLN A 323 -6.50 0.60 -33.81
N GLN A 324 -5.88 -0.55 -33.55
CA GLN A 324 -5.94 -1.72 -34.41
C GLN A 324 -7.37 -2.25 -34.55
N MET A 325 -8.11 -2.32 -33.46
CA MET A 325 -9.49 -2.78 -33.46
C MET A 325 -10.39 -1.88 -34.31
N ILE A 326 -10.21 -0.58 -34.22
CA ILE A 326 -10.97 0.40 -35.03
C ILE A 326 -10.55 0.28 -36.49
N GLN A 327 -9.26 0.15 -36.78
CA GLN A 327 -8.78 -0.03 -38.15
C GLN A 327 -9.38 -1.28 -38.80
N GLN A 328 -9.37 -2.40 -38.12
CA GLN A 328 -9.96 -3.66 -38.63
C GLN A 328 -11.43 -3.49 -38.92
N ALA A 329 -12.16 -2.77 -38.08
CA ALA A 329 -13.58 -2.49 -38.32
C ALA A 329 -13.80 -1.60 -39.55
N VAL A 330 -12.94 -0.59 -39.75
CA VAL A 330 -12.99 0.26 -40.95
C VAL A 330 -12.73 -0.56 -42.20
N GLU A 331 -11.72 -1.43 -42.19
CA GLU A 331 -11.44 -2.33 -43.32
C GLU A 331 -12.59 -3.29 -43.62
N ARG A 332 -13.21 -3.89 -42.59
CA ARG A 332 -14.37 -4.77 -42.73
C ARG A 332 -15.58 -4.07 -43.35
N ASN A 333 -15.71 -2.76 -43.16
CA ASN A 333 -16.81 -1.97 -43.68
C ASN A 333 -16.45 -1.19 -44.97
N GLY A 334 -15.40 -1.62 -45.67
CA GLY A 334 -15.05 -1.09 -46.98
C GLY A 334 -14.14 0.15 -46.97
N GLY A 335 -13.58 0.51 -45.84
CA GLY A 335 -12.62 1.58 -45.76
C GLY A 335 -11.24 1.14 -46.27
N ASP A 336 -10.54 2.03 -46.96
CA ASP A 336 -9.23 1.76 -47.56
C ASP A 336 -8.11 2.53 -46.83
N VAL A 337 -8.16 2.48 -45.51
CA VAL A 337 -7.21 3.22 -44.67
C VAL A 337 -6.40 2.23 -43.84
N LYS A 338 -5.09 2.47 -43.77
CA LYS A 338 -4.18 1.71 -42.90
C LYS A 338 -3.64 2.63 -41.81
N ALA A 339 -3.43 2.07 -40.62
CA ALA A 339 -2.73 2.80 -39.57
C ALA A 339 -1.27 3.06 -39.94
N ALA A 340 -0.75 4.18 -39.52
CA ALA A 340 0.60 4.62 -39.85
C ALA A 340 1.70 3.82 -39.15
N GLU A 341 1.34 3.05 -38.11
CA GLU A 341 2.30 2.34 -37.27
C GLU A 341 2.01 0.84 -37.20
N ASN A 342 3.07 0.06 -36.94
CA ASN A 342 2.93 -1.35 -36.59
C ASN A 342 2.23 -1.49 -35.23
N PHE A 343 1.32 -2.43 -35.13
CA PHE A 343 0.52 -2.62 -33.93
C PHE A 343 1.18 -3.61 -32.97
N ASP A 344 1.59 -3.08 -31.82
CA ASP A 344 1.78 -3.89 -30.62
C ASP A 344 0.41 -4.15 -29.97
N ASN A 345 0.30 -5.19 -29.15
CA ASN A 345 -0.91 -5.46 -28.38
C ASN A 345 -1.03 -4.55 -27.16
N VAL A 346 -0.93 -3.25 -27.39
CA VAL A 346 -0.87 -2.22 -26.34
C VAL A 346 -1.63 -0.97 -26.80
N THR A 347 -2.41 -0.40 -25.89
CA THR A 347 -2.97 0.94 -26.04
C THR A 347 -2.14 1.92 -25.24
N ARG A 348 -1.66 2.99 -25.87
CA ARG A 348 -0.84 4.03 -25.26
C ARG A 348 -1.62 5.33 -25.18
N LEU A 349 -1.51 5.97 -24.01
CA LEU A 349 -2.06 7.30 -23.77
C LEU A 349 -0.95 8.18 -23.19
N ASP A 350 -0.74 9.36 -23.78
CA ASP A 350 0.27 10.31 -23.28
C ASP A 350 -0.15 10.90 -21.95
N ARG A 351 -1.45 11.11 -21.80
CA ARG A 351 -2.04 11.68 -20.57
C ARG A 351 -3.39 11.02 -20.29
N PHE A 352 -3.61 10.72 -19.02
CA PHE A 352 -4.88 10.23 -18.51
C PHE A 352 -5.18 10.90 -17.17
N THR A 353 -6.39 11.41 -16.98
CA THR A 353 -6.82 12.02 -15.73
C THR A 353 -8.17 11.48 -15.30
N THR A 354 -8.39 11.40 -14.01
CA THR A 354 -9.69 11.04 -13.46
C THR A 354 -9.83 11.53 -12.02
N ASP A 355 -11.04 11.76 -11.59
CA ASP A 355 -11.40 11.95 -10.20
C ASP A 355 -12.05 10.66 -9.68
N LEU A 356 -11.61 10.21 -8.52
CA LEU A 356 -12.18 9.02 -7.93
C LEU A 356 -12.78 9.31 -6.55
N THR A 357 -13.83 8.56 -6.23
CA THR A 357 -14.39 8.49 -4.90
C THR A 357 -14.38 7.04 -4.45
N LEU A 358 -14.10 6.84 -3.16
CA LEU A 358 -14.18 5.52 -2.53
C LEU A 358 -15.27 5.55 -1.48
N LYS A 359 -16.17 4.59 -1.53
CA LYS A 359 -17.21 4.41 -0.50
C LYS A 359 -17.63 2.95 -0.45
N ASP A 360 -17.59 2.37 0.75
CA ASP A 360 -18.04 0.99 1.01
C ASP A 360 -17.45 -0.04 0.03
N GLY A 361 -16.14 0.08 -0.24
CA GLY A 361 -15.44 -0.83 -1.13
C GLY A 361 -15.64 -0.60 -2.62
N VAL A 362 -16.35 0.45 -3.00
CA VAL A 362 -16.58 0.80 -4.40
C VAL A 362 -15.83 2.08 -4.74
N VAL A 363 -14.96 1.98 -5.73
CA VAL A 363 -14.29 3.13 -6.34
C VAL A 363 -15.10 3.59 -7.53
N THR A 364 -15.58 4.82 -7.50
CA THR A 364 -16.25 5.45 -8.64
C THR A 364 -15.26 6.35 -9.35
N LEU A 365 -15.08 6.10 -10.66
CA LEU A 365 -14.22 6.89 -11.52
C LEU A 365 -15.08 7.90 -12.27
N ASN A 366 -14.84 9.18 -12.05
CA ASN A 366 -15.58 10.25 -12.65
C ASN A 366 -14.67 11.05 -13.58
N ASP A 367 -15.23 11.59 -14.64
CA ASP A 367 -14.55 12.49 -15.55
C ASP A 367 -13.20 11.95 -16.02
N MET A 368 -13.19 10.69 -16.47
CA MET A 368 -12.00 10.13 -17.08
C MET A 368 -11.73 10.81 -18.42
N GLN A 369 -10.49 11.27 -18.61
CA GLN A 369 -10.03 11.86 -19.84
C GLN A 369 -8.66 11.31 -20.20
N GLY A 370 -8.52 10.85 -21.44
CA GLY A 370 -7.27 10.31 -21.94
C GLY A 370 -6.99 10.81 -23.34
N GLN A 371 -5.72 10.97 -23.68
CA GLN A 371 -5.32 11.44 -24.99
C GLN A 371 -3.97 10.90 -25.41
N SER A 372 -3.85 10.68 -26.70
CA SER A 372 -2.62 10.38 -27.41
C SER A 372 -2.67 11.08 -28.78
N PRO A 373 -1.60 11.03 -29.59
CA PRO A 373 -1.66 11.55 -30.96
C PRO A 373 -2.72 10.89 -31.84
N VAL A 374 -3.19 9.70 -31.49
CA VAL A 374 -4.11 8.90 -32.32
C VAL A 374 -5.50 8.77 -31.74
N LEU A 375 -5.66 8.84 -30.42
CA LEU A 375 -6.94 8.63 -29.73
C LEU A 375 -7.21 9.71 -28.69
N ALA A 376 -8.46 10.06 -28.52
CA ALA A 376 -8.98 10.80 -27.38
C ALA A 376 -10.11 10.00 -26.75
N LEU A 377 -10.14 9.92 -25.45
CA LEU A 377 -11.20 9.20 -24.75
C LEU A 377 -11.71 10.01 -23.54
N THR A 378 -12.98 9.80 -23.27
CA THR A 378 -13.64 10.22 -22.03
C THR A 378 -14.36 9.01 -21.45
N GLY A 379 -14.67 9.05 -20.18
CA GLY A 379 -15.38 7.93 -19.60
C GLY A 379 -15.73 8.09 -18.14
N GLU A 380 -16.40 7.07 -17.64
CA GLU A 380 -16.77 6.91 -16.25
C GLU A 380 -16.83 5.43 -15.91
N GLY A 381 -16.81 5.09 -14.64
CA GLY A 381 -16.89 3.68 -14.27
C GLY A 381 -16.82 3.44 -12.79
N MET A 382 -16.85 2.16 -12.44
CA MET A 382 -16.81 1.68 -11.07
C MET A 382 -15.86 0.49 -10.96
N LEU A 383 -15.12 0.44 -9.84
CA LEU A 383 -14.31 -0.70 -9.43
C LEU A 383 -14.84 -1.21 -8.09
N ASN A 384 -15.14 -2.51 -8.01
CA ASN A 384 -15.52 -3.14 -6.75
C ASN A 384 -14.31 -3.83 -6.16
N LEU A 385 -13.78 -3.31 -5.05
CA LEU A 385 -12.56 -3.82 -4.42
C LEU A 385 -12.78 -5.19 -3.77
N ALA A 386 -13.96 -5.41 -3.20
CA ALA A 386 -14.28 -6.68 -2.53
C ALA A 386 -14.41 -7.83 -3.54
N ASP A 387 -15.16 -7.61 -4.61
CA ASP A 387 -15.43 -8.62 -5.63
C ASP A 387 -14.33 -8.69 -6.70
N GLN A 388 -13.42 -7.73 -6.73
CA GLN A 388 -12.40 -7.57 -7.76
C GLN A 388 -12.99 -7.55 -9.18
N THR A 389 -14.04 -6.78 -9.33
CA THR A 389 -14.75 -6.58 -10.60
C THR A 389 -14.72 -5.11 -10.99
N CYS A 390 -14.94 -4.86 -12.26
CA CYS A 390 -15.08 -3.50 -12.77
C CYS A 390 -16.22 -3.41 -13.78
N ASP A 391 -16.70 -2.19 -13.97
CA ASP A 391 -17.60 -1.83 -15.07
C ASP A 391 -17.30 -0.39 -15.46
N THR A 392 -16.60 -0.22 -16.57
CA THR A 392 -16.19 1.09 -17.06
C THR A 392 -16.69 1.31 -18.48
N GLN A 393 -17.09 2.54 -18.75
CA GLN A 393 -17.59 2.95 -20.05
C GLN A 393 -16.77 4.11 -20.58
N PHE A 394 -16.29 3.96 -21.80
CA PHE A 394 -15.49 4.96 -22.48
C PHE A 394 -16.12 5.36 -23.80
N ASP A 395 -15.92 6.61 -24.19
CA ASP A 395 -16.16 7.12 -25.52
C ASP A 395 -14.82 7.43 -26.16
N ILE A 396 -14.51 6.75 -27.27
CA ILE A 396 -13.21 6.85 -27.93
C ILE A 396 -13.39 7.54 -29.27
N ARG A 397 -12.60 8.60 -29.51
CA ARG A 397 -12.50 9.28 -30.82
C ARG A 397 -11.14 9.08 -31.42
N VAL A 398 -11.13 8.87 -32.73
CA VAL A 398 -9.91 8.83 -33.52
C VAL A 398 -9.50 10.26 -33.85
N VAL A 399 -8.29 10.68 -33.45
CA VAL A 399 -7.81 12.05 -33.68
C VAL A 399 -6.65 12.10 -34.67
N GLY A 400 -6.00 10.98 -34.96
CA GLY A 400 -4.87 10.92 -35.89
C GLY A 400 -4.35 9.51 -36.12
N GLY A 401 -3.16 9.39 -36.71
CA GLY A 401 -2.47 8.10 -36.86
C GLY A 401 -2.95 7.26 -38.05
N TRP A 402 -3.61 7.86 -39.02
CA TRP A 402 -4.18 7.14 -40.16
C TRP A 402 -3.60 7.70 -41.48
N ASN A 403 -3.23 6.79 -42.36
CA ASN A 403 -2.79 7.12 -43.71
C ASN A 403 -3.94 6.89 -44.68
N GLY A 404 -4.13 7.85 -45.59
CA GLY A 404 -5.18 7.79 -46.61
C GLY A 404 -6.42 8.59 -46.22
N GLU A 405 -7.30 8.72 -47.19
CA GLU A 405 -8.59 9.40 -47.02
C GLU A 405 -9.71 8.39 -46.93
N SER A 406 -10.50 8.47 -45.87
CA SER A 406 -11.68 7.66 -45.70
C SER A 406 -12.79 8.46 -45.02
N LYS A 407 -13.99 8.40 -45.59
CA LYS A 407 -15.17 9.02 -44.98
C LYS A 407 -15.53 8.36 -43.66
N LEU A 408 -15.21 7.09 -43.51
CA LEU A 408 -15.44 6.38 -42.22
C LEU A 408 -14.51 6.91 -41.13
N ILE A 409 -13.26 7.18 -41.45
CA ILE A 409 -12.33 7.79 -40.47
C ILE A 409 -12.76 9.22 -40.13
N ASP A 410 -13.17 10.02 -41.11
CA ASP A 410 -13.69 11.36 -40.86
C ASP A 410 -14.93 11.31 -39.94
N PHE A 411 -15.79 10.35 -40.14
CA PHE A 411 -16.93 10.11 -39.28
C PHE A 411 -16.50 9.76 -37.83
N LEU A 412 -15.50 8.90 -37.67
CA LEU A 412 -14.97 8.49 -36.36
C LEU A 412 -14.19 9.60 -35.63
N LYS A 413 -13.67 10.58 -36.36
CA LYS A 413 -13.03 11.76 -35.76
C LYS A 413 -14.06 12.64 -35.04
N GLU A 414 -15.30 12.67 -35.53
CA GLU A 414 -16.38 13.49 -34.98
C GLU A 414 -17.34 12.69 -34.09
N THR A 415 -17.33 11.37 -34.19
CA THR A 415 -18.29 10.49 -33.50
C THR A 415 -17.57 9.55 -32.56
N PRO A 416 -17.88 9.58 -31.25
CA PRO A 416 -17.27 8.66 -30.31
C PRO A 416 -17.69 7.22 -30.54
N VAL A 417 -16.74 6.29 -30.37
CA VAL A 417 -17.00 4.86 -30.37
C VAL A 417 -17.18 4.39 -28.94
N PRO A 418 -18.34 3.83 -28.56
CA PRO A 418 -18.54 3.31 -27.22
C PRO A 418 -17.68 2.07 -26.96
N LEU A 419 -16.96 2.07 -25.83
CA LEU A 419 -16.25 0.94 -25.32
C LEU A 419 -16.69 0.66 -23.90
N ARG A 420 -17.03 -0.59 -23.60
CA ARG A 420 -17.27 -1.05 -22.25
C ARG A 420 -16.17 -2.05 -21.86
N VAL A 421 -15.57 -1.85 -20.70
CA VAL A 421 -14.61 -2.79 -20.07
C VAL A 421 -15.23 -3.23 -18.76
N TYR A 422 -15.50 -4.53 -18.61
CA TYR A 422 -16.25 -5.04 -17.48
C TYR A 422 -15.85 -6.45 -17.10
N GLY A 423 -16.23 -6.85 -15.91
CA GLY A 423 -16.05 -8.19 -15.41
C GLY A 423 -14.97 -8.31 -14.35
N ASN A 424 -14.42 -9.50 -14.23
CA ASN A 424 -13.41 -9.82 -13.24
C ASN A 424 -12.04 -9.25 -13.66
N TRP A 425 -11.28 -8.69 -12.71
CA TRP A 425 -9.96 -8.11 -12.99
C TRP A 425 -8.97 -9.12 -13.58
N GLN A 426 -9.13 -10.40 -13.27
CA GLN A 426 -8.26 -11.45 -13.82
C GLN A 426 -8.59 -11.77 -15.29
N GLN A 427 -9.82 -11.55 -15.69
CA GLN A 427 -10.29 -11.80 -17.04
C GLN A 427 -11.32 -10.75 -17.44
N LEU A 428 -10.84 -9.63 -17.96
CA LEU A 428 -11.69 -8.53 -18.39
C LEU A 428 -12.38 -8.85 -19.70
N ASN A 429 -13.63 -8.42 -19.80
CA ASN A 429 -14.43 -8.48 -21.01
C ASN A 429 -14.47 -7.09 -21.67
N TYR A 430 -14.52 -7.06 -22.97
CA TYR A 430 -14.54 -5.84 -23.76
C TYR A 430 -15.70 -5.85 -24.75
N SER A 431 -16.36 -4.72 -24.88
CA SER A 431 -17.37 -4.51 -25.89
C SER A 431 -17.09 -3.19 -26.61
N LEU A 432 -16.56 -3.28 -27.83
CA LEU A 432 -16.29 -2.12 -28.68
C LEU A 432 -17.25 -2.15 -29.87
N GLN A 433 -18.21 -1.24 -29.90
CA GLN A 433 -19.30 -1.24 -30.87
C GLN A 433 -18.99 -0.41 -32.13
N VAL A 434 -17.81 -0.55 -32.68
CA VAL A 434 -17.38 0.20 -33.84
C VAL A 434 -18.06 -0.29 -35.13
N ASP A 435 -18.22 -1.60 -35.32
CA ASP A 435 -18.87 -2.17 -36.54
C ASP A 435 -20.30 -1.71 -36.68
N GLN A 436 -21.06 -1.76 -35.58
CA GLN A 436 -22.46 -1.33 -35.60
C GLN A 436 -22.58 0.16 -35.91
N LEU A 437 -21.72 0.96 -35.35
CA LEU A 437 -21.70 2.40 -35.56
C LEU A 437 -21.39 2.74 -37.03
N LEU A 438 -20.44 2.05 -37.64
CA LEU A 438 -20.05 2.24 -39.04
C LEU A 438 -21.16 1.76 -39.97
N ARG A 439 -21.77 0.63 -39.72
CA ARG A 439 -22.90 0.12 -40.53
C ARG A 439 -24.07 1.08 -40.47
N LYS A 440 -24.44 1.57 -39.32
CA LYS A 440 -25.51 2.55 -39.19
C LYS A 440 -25.21 3.83 -39.96
N HIS A 441 -23.99 4.33 -39.89
CA HIS A 441 -23.55 5.50 -40.65
C HIS A 441 -23.70 5.28 -42.17
N LEU A 442 -23.25 4.13 -42.68
CA LEU A 442 -23.34 3.78 -44.08
C LEU A 442 -24.80 3.66 -44.54
N GLN A 443 -25.65 3.08 -43.71
CA GLN A 443 -27.11 3.00 -44.03
C GLN A 443 -27.76 4.37 -44.06
N ASP A 444 -27.45 5.22 -43.12
CA ASP A 444 -27.98 6.59 -43.04
C ASP A 444 -27.51 7.43 -44.25
N GLU A 445 -26.25 7.25 -44.68
CA GLU A 445 -25.74 7.93 -45.87
C GLU A 445 -26.40 7.43 -47.13
N ALA A 446 -26.61 6.14 -47.27
CA ALA A 446 -27.29 5.55 -48.40
C ALA A 446 -28.73 6.07 -48.51
N LYS A 447 -29.41 6.12 -47.35
CA LYS A 447 -30.75 6.68 -47.25
C LYS A 447 -30.80 8.16 -47.62
N ARG A 448 -29.86 8.94 -47.16
CA ARG A 448 -29.73 10.37 -47.49
C ARG A 448 -29.48 10.57 -48.98
N ARG A 449 -28.61 9.79 -49.61
CA ARG A 449 -28.32 9.85 -51.04
C ARG A 449 -29.56 9.50 -51.89
N LEU A 450 -30.31 8.49 -51.46
CA LEU A 450 -31.57 8.14 -52.09
C LEU A 450 -32.59 9.23 -51.95
N ASN A 451 -32.70 9.87 -50.79
CA ASN A 451 -33.58 11.01 -50.60
C ASN A 451 -33.23 12.19 -51.49
N ASP A 452 -31.92 12.51 -51.58
CA ASP A 452 -31.42 13.60 -52.41
C ASP A 452 -31.69 13.32 -53.89
N TRP A 453 -31.48 12.08 -54.31
CA TRP A 453 -31.79 11.67 -55.67
C TRP A 453 -33.29 11.73 -55.97
N ALA A 454 -34.12 11.23 -55.05
CA ALA A 454 -35.58 11.28 -55.17
C ALA A 454 -36.10 12.70 -55.18
N GLU A 455 -35.54 13.60 -54.42
CA GLU A 455 -35.90 15.03 -54.39
C GLU A 455 -35.52 15.73 -55.70
N ARG A 456 -34.30 15.43 -56.23
CA ARG A 456 -33.87 15.93 -57.55
C ARG A 456 -34.70 15.39 -58.70
N ASN A 457 -35.29 14.19 -58.56
CA ASN A 457 -36.08 13.51 -59.56
C ASN A 457 -37.56 13.37 -59.14
N LYS A 458 -38.07 14.28 -58.31
CA LYS A 458 -39.40 14.20 -57.73
C LYS A 458 -40.52 14.17 -58.76
N ASP A 459 -40.28 14.69 -59.95
CA ASP A 459 -41.25 14.68 -61.05
C ASP A 459 -41.19 13.42 -61.92
N SER A 460 -40.23 12.55 -61.71
CA SER A 460 -40.10 11.28 -62.39
C SER A 460 -40.87 10.17 -61.66
N ARG A 461 -41.31 9.15 -62.39
CA ARG A 461 -42.00 7.98 -61.82
C ARG A 461 -41.09 7.23 -60.84
N ASN A 462 -39.81 7.05 -61.18
CA ASN A 462 -38.86 6.35 -60.35
C ASN A 462 -38.54 7.15 -59.08
N GLY A 463 -38.47 8.48 -59.16
CA GLY A 463 -38.27 9.32 -57.97
C GLY A 463 -39.45 9.27 -57.00
N LYS A 464 -40.68 9.20 -57.49
CA LYS A 464 -41.86 9.05 -56.65
C LYS A 464 -41.92 7.67 -55.97
N ASP A 465 -41.54 6.63 -56.67
CA ASP A 465 -41.51 5.26 -56.13
C ASP A 465 -40.43 5.11 -55.02
N VAL A 466 -39.26 5.68 -55.20
CA VAL A 466 -38.19 5.69 -54.19
C VAL A 466 -38.61 6.47 -52.96
N LYS A 467 -39.30 7.61 -53.14
CA LYS A 467 -39.80 8.43 -52.05
C LYS A 467 -40.82 7.69 -51.20
N LYS A 468 -41.74 6.94 -51.84
CA LYS A 468 -42.70 6.08 -51.14
C LYS A 468 -42.02 4.95 -50.35
N LEU A 469 -40.97 4.38 -50.89
CA LEU A 469 -40.22 3.32 -50.25
C LEU A 469 -39.48 3.84 -49.00
N LEU A 470 -38.93 5.05 -49.07
CA LEU A 470 -38.22 5.69 -47.93
C LEU A 470 -39.19 6.05 -46.80
N GLU A 471 -40.43 6.40 -47.09
CA GLU A 471 -41.48 6.68 -46.10
C GLU A 471 -41.88 5.45 -45.30
N LYS A 472 -41.70 4.22 -45.86
CA LYS A 472 -41.99 2.95 -45.21
C LYS A 472 -40.83 2.38 -44.40
N MET A 473 -39.65 2.94 -44.52
CA MET A 473 -38.42 2.55 -43.78
C MET A 473 -38.23 3.46 -42.56
#